data_037271e287a40788b52d2e09ec65a6c8
#
_entry.id   037271e287a40788b52d2e09ec65a6c8
#
_cell.length_a   1.000
_cell.length_b   1.000
_cell.length_c   1.000
_cell.angle_alpha   90.00
_cell.angle_beta   90.00
_cell.angle_gamma   90.00
#
_symmetry.space_group_name_H-M   'P 1'
#
loop_
_entity.id
_entity.type
_entity.pdbx_description
1 polymer ?
#
loop_
_entity_poly.entity_id
_entity_poly.type
_entity_poly.pdbx_seq_one_letter_code
_entity_poly.pdbx_strand_id
1 'polypeptide(L)'
;MSAISWNCRGLGNPLTVKALQKVVLEKDPTLVFLMETKFSVNQMEGIKGKIERQEGLVVPSVKCGGGLALLWKRTVNVDVLTYSPRHIDVVVIEEQGTRKWRFTGFYGHLETGKREESWKLLESLSNRSNLPWICMGDYNEVMYAREKEGGGVRPKGQMRNFQEAINRSRLRDLGYVGSD
;
A
#
# COMPACT_ATOMS: atom_id res chain seq x y z
N MET A 1 6.66 -0.82 15.81
CA MET A 1 5.47 -0.66 14.95
C MET A 1 5.51 -1.65 13.81
N SER A 2 4.36 -2.12 13.36
CA SER A 2 4.25 -3.03 12.21
C SER A 2 3.18 -2.54 11.23
N ALA A 3 3.35 -2.87 9.94
CA ALA A 3 2.41 -2.54 8.89
C ALA A 3 2.10 -3.78 8.05
N ILE A 4 0.86 -3.88 7.61
CA ILE A 4 0.42 -4.87 6.61
C ILE A 4 0.00 -4.13 5.35
N SER A 5 0.38 -4.67 4.19
CA SER A 5 -0.11 -4.26 2.88
C SER A 5 -0.76 -5.47 2.19
N TRP A 6 -2.02 -5.31 1.77
CA TRP A 6 -2.79 -6.42 1.18
C TRP A 6 -3.61 -5.97 -0.02
N ASN A 7 -3.39 -6.60 -1.16
CA ASN A 7 -4.29 -6.49 -2.30
C ASN A 7 -5.48 -7.44 -2.10
N CYS A 8 -6.65 -6.88 -1.79
CA CYS A 8 -7.86 -7.63 -1.42
C CYS A 8 -8.57 -8.27 -2.62
N ARG A 9 -8.34 -7.74 -3.83
CA ARG A 9 -9.10 -8.12 -5.05
C ARG A 9 -10.62 -8.05 -4.88
N GLY A 10 -11.08 -7.21 -3.93
CA GLY A 10 -12.47 -6.99 -3.55
C GLY A 10 -12.83 -7.55 -2.18
N LEU A 11 -13.41 -6.70 -1.32
CA LEU A 11 -13.88 -7.05 0.02
C LEU A 11 -15.34 -7.53 0.04
N GLY A 12 -15.98 -7.65 -1.12
CA GLY A 12 -17.34 -8.19 -1.22
C GLY A 12 -17.43 -9.69 -0.92
N ASN A 13 -16.32 -10.42 -0.98
CA ASN A 13 -16.27 -11.84 -0.62
C ASN A 13 -16.09 -11.97 0.92
N PRO A 14 -17.04 -12.62 1.63
CA PRO A 14 -16.93 -12.83 3.08
C PRO A 14 -15.68 -13.61 3.50
N LEU A 15 -15.15 -14.50 2.66
CA LEU A 15 -13.93 -15.24 2.95
C LEU A 15 -12.70 -14.33 2.98
N THR A 16 -12.63 -13.37 2.05
CA THR A 16 -11.57 -12.35 2.07
C THR A 16 -11.59 -11.53 3.36
N VAL A 17 -12.79 -11.14 3.81
CA VAL A 17 -12.95 -10.38 5.06
C VAL A 17 -12.53 -11.21 6.26
N LYS A 18 -12.93 -12.50 6.33
CA LYS A 18 -12.50 -13.41 7.42
C LYS A 18 -10.98 -13.60 7.42
N ALA A 19 -10.35 -13.75 6.26
CA ALA A 19 -8.90 -13.87 6.16
C ALA A 19 -8.21 -12.58 6.65
N LEU A 20 -8.71 -11.40 6.25
CA LEU A 20 -8.22 -10.12 6.73
C LEU A 20 -8.32 -10.01 8.26
N GLN A 21 -9.51 -10.35 8.82
CA GLN A 21 -9.72 -10.35 10.27
C GLN A 21 -8.70 -11.24 10.99
N LYS A 22 -8.51 -12.47 10.50
CA LYS A 22 -7.56 -13.42 11.08
C LYS A 22 -6.14 -12.84 11.09
N VAL A 23 -5.66 -12.33 9.97
CA VAL A 23 -4.30 -11.76 9.86
C VAL A 23 -4.14 -10.53 10.75
N VAL A 24 -5.13 -9.65 10.80
CA VAL A 24 -5.08 -8.45 11.66
C VAL A 24 -5.10 -8.85 13.15
N LEU A 25 -5.88 -9.87 13.53
CA LEU A 25 -5.91 -10.37 14.90
C LEU A 25 -4.57 -11.01 15.30
N GLU A 26 -4.01 -11.87 14.44
CA GLU A 26 -2.77 -12.61 14.72
C GLU A 26 -1.53 -11.71 14.75
N LYS A 27 -1.46 -10.72 13.87
CA LYS A 27 -0.27 -9.86 13.70
C LYS A 27 -0.38 -8.54 14.45
N ASP A 28 -1.57 -8.16 14.84
CA ASP A 28 -1.90 -6.89 15.53
C ASP A 28 -1.16 -5.66 14.96
N PRO A 29 -1.23 -5.42 13.62
CA PRO A 29 -0.45 -4.38 12.97
C PRO A 29 -0.88 -2.97 13.42
N THR A 30 0.09 -2.05 13.46
CA THR A 30 -0.18 -0.64 13.71
C THR A 30 -0.89 0.01 12.53
N LEU A 31 -0.47 -0.31 11.31
CA LEU A 31 -1.05 0.18 10.06
C LEU A 31 -1.53 -1.00 9.20
N VAL A 32 -2.68 -0.83 8.55
CA VAL A 32 -3.23 -1.78 7.58
C VAL A 32 -3.54 -1.03 6.28
N PHE A 33 -2.76 -1.27 5.25
CA PHE A 33 -2.98 -0.71 3.91
C PHE A 33 -3.66 -1.75 3.02
N LEU A 34 -4.83 -1.40 2.51
CA LEU A 34 -5.65 -2.28 1.67
C LEU A 34 -5.77 -1.68 0.26
N MET A 35 -5.58 -2.53 -0.74
CA MET A 35 -5.72 -2.18 -2.15
C MET A 35 -6.82 -3.01 -2.81
N GLU A 36 -7.39 -2.47 -3.88
CA GLU A 36 -8.51 -3.08 -4.60
C GLU A 36 -9.68 -3.45 -3.68
N THR A 37 -10.02 -2.56 -2.75
CA THR A 37 -11.13 -2.81 -1.82
C THR A 37 -12.47 -2.96 -2.54
N LYS A 38 -12.63 -2.26 -3.68
CA LYS A 38 -13.86 -2.19 -4.50
C LYS A 38 -15.08 -1.71 -3.71
N PHE A 39 -14.85 -1.00 -2.63
CA PHE A 39 -15.85 -0.52 -1.69
C PHE A 39 -15.97 1.02 -1.72
N SER A 40 -17.16 1.50 -1.39
CA SER A 40 -17.42 2.88 -1.01
C SER A 40 -16.93 3.16 0.41
N VAL A 41 -16.90 4.44 0.80
CA VAL A 41 -16.57 4.85 2.17
C VAL A 41 -17.49 4.18 3.18
N ASN A 42 -18.81 4.20 2.93
CA ASN A 42 -19.80 3.61 3.86
C ASN A 42 -19.61 2.10 4.04
N GLN A 43 -19.27 1.37 2.97
CA GLN A 43 -19.01 -0.06 3.07
C GLN A 43 -17.73 -0.36 3.87
N MET A 44 -16.73 0.52 3.76
CA MET A 44 -15.48 0.38 4.53
C MET A 44 -15.68 0.58 6.03
N GLU A 45 -16.67 1.34 6.49
CA GLU A 45 -16.97 1.47 7.93
C GLU A 45 -17.33 0.11 8.56
N GLY A 46 -18.06 -0.74 7.83
CA GLY A 46 -18.33 -2.10 8.28
C GLY A 46 -17.07 -2.98 8.38
N ILE A 47 -16.07 -2.75 7.53
CA ILE A 47 -14.78 -3.44 7.61
C ILE A 47 -13.96 -2.93 8.79
N LYS A 48 -13.88 -1.62 9.00
CA LYS A 48 -13.19 -1.02 10.14
C LYS A 48 -13.66 -1.62 11.47
N GLY A 49 -14.98 -1.73 11.66
CA GLY A 49 -15.54 -2.36 12.85
C GLY A 49 -15.14 -3.83 13.02
N LYS A 50 -15.12 -4.59 11.92
CA LYS A 50 -14.78 -6.02 11.93
C LYS A 50 -13.31 -6.30 12.25
N ILE A 51 -12.39 -5.41 11.91
CA ILE A 51 -10.94 -5.58 12.15
C ILE A 51 -10.44 -4.70 13.29
N GLU A 52 -11.35 -4.07 14.04
CA GLU A 52 -11.04 -3.22 15.20
C GLU A 52 -10.06 -2.09 14.88
N ARG A 53 -10.17 -1.52 13.68
CA ARG A 53 -9.38 -0.36 13.21
C ARG A 53 -10.33 0.77 12.83
N GLN A 54 -10.66 1.60 13.80
CA GLN A 54 -11.70 2.64 13.65
C GLN A 54 -11.17 3.90 12.96
N GLU A 55 -9.86 4.16 13.09
CA GLU A 55 -9.21 5.30 12.44
C GLU A 55 -8.72 4.93 11.05
N GLY A 56 -8.77 5.86 10.11
CA GLY A 56 -8.26 5.60 8.78
C GLY A 56 -8.78 6.52 7.70
N LEU A 57 -8.08 6.50 6.57
CA LEU A 57 -8.46 7.17 5.33
C LEU A 57 -8.90 6.14 4.29
N VAL A 58 -10.02 6.40 3.66
CA VAL A 58 -10.55 5.59 2.56
C VAL A 58 -10.59 6.42 1.29
N VAL A 59 -9.96 5.91 0.25
CA VAL A 59 -10.10 6.40 -1.12
C VAL A 59 -11.05 5.43 -1.83
N PRO A 60 -12.29 5.83 -2.11
CA PRO A 60 -13.30 4.91 -2.64
C PRO A 60 -12.93 4.42 -4.04
N SER A 61 -13.45 3.26 -4.39
CA SER A 61 -13.35 2.74 -5.76
C SER A 61 -14.09 3.62 -6.75
N VAL A 62 -13.53 3.76 -7.95
CA VAL A 62 -14.20 4.44 -9.06
C VAL A 62 -14.75 3.39 -10.02
N LYS A 63 -16.04 3.42 -10.29
CA LYS A 63 -16.76 2.37 -11.02
C LYS A 63 -16.62 1.03 -10.27
N CYS A 64 -16.15 -0.03 -10.90
CA CYS A 64 -16.02 -1.35 -10.30
C CYS A 64 -14.57 -1.76 -10.01
N GLY A 65 -13.62 -0.81 -9.98
CA GLY A 65 -12.20 -1.11 -9.82
C GLY A 65 -11.48 -0.20 -8.83
N GLY A 66 -10.35 -0.67 -8.30
CA GLY A 66 -9.52 0.08 -7.36
C GLY A 66 -10.11 0.17 -5.95
N GLY A 67 -9.92 1.34 -5.34
CA GLY A 67 -10.23 1.59 -3.92
C GLY A 67 -9.06 1.27 -3.02
N LEU A 68 -8.66 2.24 -2.20
CA LEU A 68 -7.59 2.12 -1.22
C LEU A 68 -8.12 2.45 0.17
N ALA A 69 -7.54 1.82 1.18
CA ALA A 69 -7.77 2.23 2.56
C ALA A 69 -6.47 2.10 3.35
N LEU A 70 -6.16 3.09 4.14
CA LEU A 70 -5.14 3.01 5.17
C LEU A 70 -5.84 3.16 6.52
N LEU A 71 -5.75 2.11 7.33
CA LEU A 71 -6.38 2.03 8.64
C LEU A 71 -5.30 1.90 9.71
N TRP A 72 -5.53 2.49 10.89
CA TRP A 72 -4.53 2.49 11.96
C TRP A 72 -5.12 2.37 13.35
N LYS A 73 -4.28 2.04 14.31
CA LYS A 73 -4.62 2.01 15.73
C LYS A 73 -4.78 3.43 16.28
N ARG A 74 -5.67 3.63 17.23
CA ARG A 74 -5.80 4.90 17.97
C ARG A 74 -4.57 5.31 18.78
N THR A 75 -3.66 4.38 19.00
CA THR A 75 -2.41 4.61 19.74
C THR A 75 -1.34 5.37 18.94
N VAL A 76 -1.61 5.68 17.68
CA VAL A 76 -0.72 6.47 16.83
C VAL A 76 -1.45 7.67 16.24
N ASN A 77 -0.76 8.80 16.16
CA ASN A 77 -1.24 9.94 15.42
C ASN A 77 -0.76 9.84 13.96
N VAL A 78 -1.66 10.14 13.04
CA VAL A 78 -1.38 10.06 11.61
C VAL A 78 -1.80 11.35 10.94
N ASP A 79 -0.83 12.05 10.36
CA ASP A 79 -1.06 13.25 9.56
C ASP A 79 -1.09 12.87 8.07
N VAL A 80 -2.23 13.05 7.43
CA VAL A 80 -2.37 12.76 5.99
C VAL A 80 -1.71 13.87 5.18
N LEU A 81 -0.72 13.51 4.37
CA LEU A 81 -0.04 14.45 3.47
C LEU A 81 -0.75 14.57 2.12
N THR A 82 -0.88 13.45 1.42
CA THR A 82 -1.56 13.39 0.11
C THR A 82 -2.19 12.03 -0.12
N TYR A 83 -3.17 11.99 -0.99
CA TYR A 83 -3.78 10.74 -1.46
C TYR A 83 -4.32 10.88 -2.88
N SER A 84 -4.47 9.75 -3.54
CA SER A 84 -5.08 9.62 -4.87
C SER A 84 -5.60 8.18 -5.05
N PRO A 85 -6.23 7.83 -6.16
CA PRO A 85 -6.56 6.44 -6.45
C PRO A 85 -5.34 5.51 -6.53
N ARG A 86 -4.11 6.05 -6.45
CA ARG A 86 -2.84 5.32 -6.58
C ARG A 86 -1.94 5.35 -5.36
N HIS A 87 -2.24 6.18 -4.37
CA HIS A 87 -1.44 6.23 -3.14
C HIS A 87 -2.23 6.84 -1.98
N ILE A 88 -1.78 6.51 -0.79
CA ILE A 88 -2.08 7.20 0.46
C ILE A 88 -0.75 7.47 1.15
N ASP A 89 -0.44 8.73 1.40
CA ASP A 89 0.83 9.19 1.94
C ASP A 89 0.61 9.93 3.24
N VAL A 90 1.28 9.48 4.30
CA VAL A 90 1.04 9.97 5.66
C VAL A 90 2.35 10.10 6.44
N VAL A 91 2.36 10.97 7.45
CA VAL A 91 3.35 10.97 8.54
C VAL A 91 2.74 10.23 9.73
N VAL A 92 3.46 9.25 10.22
CA VAL A 92 3.13 8.52 11.45
C VAL A 92 3.93 9.10 12.60
N ILE A 93 3.23 9.47 13.68
CA ILE A 93 3.80 10.06 14.87
C ILE A 93 3.57 9.07 16.01
N GLU A 94 4.66 8.59 16.61
CA GLU A 94 4.58 7.66 17.74
C GLU A 94 4.03 8.36 19.00
N GLU A 95 3.46 7.57 19.91
CA GLU A 95 2.66 8.00 21.06
C GLU A 95 3.33 9.07 21.94
N GLN A 96 4.65 9.15 21.95
CA GLN A 96 5.40 10.16 22.71
C GLN A 96 5.86 11.36 21.86
N GLY A 97 5.41 11.47 20.61
CA GLY A 97 5.78 12.57 19.71
C GLY A 97 7.26 12.61 19.30
N THR A 98 8.08 11.69 19.82
CA THR A 98 9.55 11.70 19.67
C THR A 98 10.02 11.17 18.34
N ARG A 99 9.26 10.28 17.71
CA ARG A 99 9.62 9.68 16.41
C ARG A 99 8.55 9.94 15.39
N LYS A 100 9.00 10.48 14.25
CA LYS A 100 8.17 10.69 13.07
C LYS A 100 8.78 9.94 11.90
N TRP A 101 7.95 9.25 11.15
CA TRP A 101 8.35 8.59 9.92
C TRP A 101 7.21 8.65 8.91
N ARG A 102 7.54 8.45 7.66
CA ARG A 102 6.58 8.57 6.56
C ARG A 102 6.22 7.19 6.04
N PHE A 103 4.94 6.98 5.85
CA PHE A 103 4.39 5.80 5.21
C PHE A 103 3.67 6.19 3.93
N THR A 104 3.96 5.48 2.85
CA THR A 104 3.18 5.57 1.61
C THR A 104 2.65 4.20 1.26
N GLY A 105 1.32 4.07 1.25
CA GLY A 105 0.64 2.96 0.60
C GLY A 105 0.57 3.22 -0.90
N PHE A 106 1.18 2.37 -1.73
CA PHE A 106 1.32 2.59 -3.16
C PHE A 106 0.60 1.52 -3.97
N TYR A 107 -0.12 1.94 -5.02
CA TYR A 107 -0.81 1.05 -5.94
C TYR A 107 -0.53 1.45 -7.39
N GLY A 108 0.42 0.77 -8.02
CA GLY A 108 0.86 1.02 -9.38
C GLY A 108 -0.22 0.76 -10.44
N HIS A 109 -0.03 1.29 -11.62
CA HIS A 109 -0.93 1.04 -12.73
C HIS A 109 -0.85 -0.41 -13.22
N LEU A 110 -2.00 -1.07 -13.34
CA LEU A 110 -2.14 -2.39 -13.95
C LEU A 110 -1.75 -2.37 -15.42
N GLU A 111 -2.20 -1.32 -16.14
CA GLU A 111 -1.95 -1.13 -17.55
C GLU A 111 -0.48 -0.77 -17.79
N THR A 112 0.20 -1.58 -18.58
CA THR A 112 1.63 -1.38 -18.91
C THR A 112 1.92 0.01 -19.48
N GLY A 113 1.05 0.52 -20.36
CA GLY A 113 1.23 1.85 -20.97
C GLY A 113 1.12 3.02 -19.99
N LYS A 114 0.57 2.81 -18.79
CA LYS A 114 0.41 3.85 -17.76
C LYS A 114 1.41 3.71 -16.60
N ARG A 115 2.28 2.72 -16.62
CA ARG A 115 3.24 2.50 -15.51
C ARG A 115 4.22 3.64 -15.33
N GLU A 116 4.55 4.33 -16.41
CA GLU A 116 5.39 5.53 -16.32
C GLU A 116 4.79 6.61 -15.42
N GLU A 117 3.46 6.75 -15.41
CA GLU A 117 2.76 7.65 -14.49
C GLU A 117 2.97 7.23 -13.02
N SER A 118 2.99 5.91 -12.76
CA SER A 118 3.31 5.37 -11.43
C SER A 118 4.74 5.73 -11.01
N TRP A 119 5.70 5.64 -11.92
CA TRP A 119 7.11 5.99 -11.64
C TRP A 119 7.29 7.48 -11.38
N LYS A 120 6.66 8.33 -12.17
CA LYS A 120 6.64 9.79 -11.95
C LYS A 120 6.00 10.15 -10.61
N LEU A 121 4.91 9.49 -10.24
CA LEU A 121 4.28 9.68 -8.93
C LEU A 121 5.24 9.29 -7.80
N LEU A 122 5.89 8.13 -7.88
CA LEU A 122 6.84 7.66 -6.88
C LEU A 122 8.01 8.64 -6.69
N GLU A 123 8.58 9.12 -7.78
CA GLU A 123 9.64 10.14 -7.78
C GLU A 123 9.16 11.47 -7.18
N SER A 124 7.95 11.93 -7.53
CA SER A 124 7.35 13.12 -6.93
C SER A 124 7.19 12.98 -5.42
N LEU A 125 6.74 11.80 -4.96
CA LEU A 125 6.60 11.51 -3.53
C LEU A 125 7.95 11.52 -2.83
N SER A 126 9.01 10.97 -3.43
CA SER A 126 10.34 10.89 -2.81
C SER A 126 10.94 12.26 -2.47
N ASN A 127 10.59 13.29 -3.21
CA ASN A 127 11.12 14.64 -3.05
C ASN A 127 10.36 15.51 -2.02
N ARG A 128 9.31 14.97 -1.36
CA ARG A 128 8.44 15.76 -0.50
C ARG A 128 8.89 15.86 0.96
N SER A 129 9.75 14.95 1.41
CA SER A 129 10.13 14.88 2.83
C SER A 129 11.46 14.15 3.00
N ASN A 130 12.21 14.55 4.01
CA ASN A 130 13.46 13.90 4.44
C ASN A 130 13.25 12.96 5.63
N LEU A 131 12.01 12.70 6.04
CA LEU A 131 11.71 11.74 7.10
C LEU A 131 12.10 10.31 6.64
N PRO A 132 12.45 9.43 7.57
CA PRO A 132 12.55 8.00 7.26
C PRO A 132 11.26 7.53 6.58
N TRP A 133 11.38 6.90 5.41
CA TRP A 133 10.26 6.63 4.54
C TRP A 133 10.12 5.16 4.20
N ILE A 134 8.92 4.62 4.41
CA ILE A 134 8.52 3.28 3.99
C ILE A 134 7.44 3.42 2.90
N CYS A 135 7.66 2.78 1.76
CA CYS A 135 6.70 2.69 0.68
C CYS A 135 6.32 1.21 0.47
N MET A 136 5.07 0.87 0.73
CA MET A 136 4.56 -0.50 0.62
C MET A 136 3.36 -0.57 -0.31
N GLY A 137 3.20 -1.68 -1.00
CA GLY A 137 2.01 -1.90 -1.81
C GLY A 137 2.24 -2.83 -2.99
N ASP A 138 1.32 -2.75 -3.95
CA ASP A 138 1.41 -3.49 -5.20
C ASP A 138 1.85 -2.53 -6.32
N TYR A 139 3.09 -2.64 -6.74
CA TYR A 139 3.65 -1.81 -7.81
C TYR A 139 3.18 -2.26 -9.20
N ASN A 140 2.53 -3.42 -9.31
CA ASN A 140 2.12 -4.06 -10.56
C ASN A 140 3.28 -4.27 -11.54
N GLU A 141 4.50 -4.34 -11.03
CA GLU A 141 5.73 -4.67 -11.76
C GLU A 141 6.68 -5.46 -10.84
N VAL A 142 7.60 -6.18 -11.45
CA VAL A 142 8.66 -6.93 -10.77
C VAL A 142 10.02 -6.29 -11.05
N MET A 143 10.92 -6.32 -10.09
CA MET A 143 12.29 -5.84 -10.26
C MET A 143 13.16 -6.85 -11.01
N TYR A 144 12.92 -8.13 -10.74
CA TYR A 144 13.72 -9.23 -11.30
C TYR A 144 12.84 -10.34 -11.83
N ALA A 145 13.29 -11.02 -12.89
CA ALA A 145 12.55 -12.12 -13.50
C ALA A 145 12.24 -13.28 -12.53
N ARG A 146 13.10 -13.50 -11.51
CA ARG A 146 12.93 -14.52 -10.47
C ARG A 146 11.75 -14.27 -9.52
N GLU A 147 11.26 -13.04 -9.45
CA GLU A 147 10.11 -12.68 -8.60
C GLU A 147 8.76 -13.08 -9.24
N LYS A 148 8.80 -13.63 -10.43
CA LYS A 148 7.60 -14.00 -11.15
C LYS A 148 7.58 -15.50 -11.42
N GLU A 149 6.65 -16.18 -10.79
CA GLU A 149 6.32 -17.56 -11.08
C GLU A 149 5.19 -17.64 -12.11
N GLY A 150 5.43 -18.40 -13.18
CA GLY A 150 4.44 -18.66 -14.24
C GLY A 150 4.10 -17.44 -15.12
N GLY A 151 3.23 -17.67 -16.09
CA GLY A 151 2.80 -16.66 -17.08
C GLY A 151 3.91 -16.23 -18.05
N GLY A 152 3.59 -15.27 -18.94
CA GLY A 152 4.53 -14.76 -19.95
C GLY A 152 5.75 -14.04 -19.36
N VAL A 153 6.88 -14.11 -20.06
CA VAL A 153 8.12 -13.42 -19.66
C VAL A 153 7.90 -11.91 -19.60
N ARG A 154 8.32 -11.28 -18.51
CA ARG A 154 8.26 -9.82 -18.40
C ARG A 154 9.36 -9.19 -19.26
N PRO A 155 9.06 -8.20 -20.12
CA PRO A 155 10.07 -7.53 -20.93
C PRO A 155 11.16 -6.89 -20.05
N LYS A 156 12.43 -7.11 -20.38
CA LYS A 156 13.58 -6.58 -19.62
C LYS A 156 13.52 -5.05 -19.46
N GLY A 157 13.05 -4.33 -20.48
CA GLY A 157 12.91 -2.88 -20.44
C GLY A 157 11.93 -2.40 -19.36
N GLN A 158 10.83 -3.12 -19.13
CA GLN A 158 9.87 -2.76 -18.08
C GLN A 158 10.46 -2.92 -16.68
N MET A 159 11.13 -4.05 -16.42
CA MET A 159 11.83 -4.28 -15.16
C MET A 159 12.91 -3.22 -14.91
N ARG A 160 13.69 -2.88 -15.94
CA ARG A 160 14.72 -1.83 -15.86
C ARG A 160 14.11 -0.47 -15.52
N ASN A 161 13.02 -0.08 -16.18
CA ASN A 161 12.35 1.18 -15.89
C ASN A 161 11.85 1.24 -14.43
N PHE A 162 11.37 0.13 -13.89
CA PHE A 162 10.98 0.03 -12.49
C PHE A 162 12.19 0.14 -11.55
N GLN A 163 13.26 -0.59 -11.81
CA GLN A 163 14.52 -0.50 -11.04
C GLN A 163 15.06 0.94 -11.02
N GLU A 164 15.05 1.61 -12.16
CA GLU A 164 15.48 3.01 -12.28
C GLU A 164 14.57 3.95 -11.45
N ALA A 165 13.24 3.73 -11.47
CA ALA A 165 12.31 4.52 -10.68
C ALA A 165 12.54 4.34 -9.16
N ILE A 166 12.76 3.11 -8.70
CA ILE A 166 13.11 2.81 -7.30
C ILE A 166 14.42 3.54 -6.91
N ASN A 167 15.45 3.46 -7.77
CA ASN A 167 16.73 4.11 -7.52
C ASN A 167 16.59 5.65 -7.48
N ARG A 168 15.88 6.26 -8.45
CA ARG A 168 15.64 7.71 -8.47
C ARG A 168 14.82 8.18 -7.27
N SER A 169 13.94 7.34 -6.77
CA SER A 169 13.16 7.60 -5.56
C SER A 169 13.94 7.33 -4.26
N ARG A 170 15.21 6.94 -4.35
CA ARG A 170 16.09 6.62 -3.21
C ARG A 170 15.51 5.54 -2.30
N LEU A 171 14.68 4.68 -2.85
CA LEU A 171 14.14 3.52 -2.16
C LEU A 171 15.11 2.35 -2.27
N ARG A 172 15.06 1.47 -1.27
CA ARG A 172 15.79 0.20 -1.25
C ARG A 172 14.81 -0.92 -0.94
N ASP A 173 14.89 -2.01 -1.68
CA ASP A 173 14.19 -3.23 -1.35
C ASP A 173 14.67 -3.76 0.00
N LEU A 174 13.73 -4.04 0.90
CA LEU A 174 14.02 -4.58 2.22
C LEU A 174 14.16 -6.11 2.20
N GLY A 175 13.86 -6.75 1.06
CA GLY A 175 13.77 -8.19 0.96
C GLY A 175 12.60 -8.76 1.77
N TYR A 176 12.58 -10.08 1.93
CA TYR A 176 11.61 -10.77 2.76
C TYR A 176 12.26 -11.89 3.60
N VAL A 177 11.58 -12.26 4.67
CA VAL A 177 11.93 -13.42 5.50
C VAL A 177 10.70 -14.31 5.59
N GLY A 178 10.81 -15.56 5.17
CA GLY A 178 9.72 -16.53 5.15
C GLY A 178 9.95 -17.61 4.10
N SER A 179 9.01 -18.55 4.00
CA SER A 179 8.92 -19.50 2.88
C SER A 179 8.19 -18.86 1.71
N ASP A 180 8.58 -19.24 0.51
CA ASP A 180 7.87 -18.93 -0.75
C ASP A 180 6.48 -19.56 -0.76
#